data_46cb123bade54829bb6127d99532125b
#
_entry.id   46cb123bade54829bb6127d99532125b
#
_cell.length_a   1.000
_cell.length_b   1.000
_cell.length_c   1.000
_cell.angle_alpha   90.00
_cell.angle_beta   90.00
_cell.angle_gamma   90.00
#
_symmetry.space_group_name_H-M   'P 1'
#
loop_
_entity.id
_entity.type
_entity.pdbx_description
1 polymer ?
#
loop_
_entity_poly.entity_id
_entity_poly.type
_entity_poly.pdbx_seq_one_letter_code
_entity_poly.pdbx_strand_id
1 'polypeptide(L)'
;MKLYLLRHDIRDLRNPTFYSPLLPEGLKNAEKLKFTLSKEKINLVFSSPFKRVLQTVKPFCDMKNMKVNIEFSLYEQIYYHTDVDINFDKNNFRKDLKPSDKEYYLKNKNYKSYLPLSKIEFTKDAKKRANDFVNYIINKYKDTDCNIVLASHGGLISQILGVEDRYPMGGLCLCYDGERNCNKPINF
;
A
#
# COMPACT_ATOMS: atom_id res chain seq x y z
N MET A 1 -9.03 -17.54 -2.87
CA MET A 1 -8.35 -16.24 -2.86
C MET A 1 -7.32 -16.18 -1.73
N LYS A 2 -6.16 -15.54 -1.98
CA LYS A 2 -5.24 -15.12 -0.90
C LYS A 2 -5.07 -13.61 -0.93
N LEU A 3 -5.02 -12.98 0.24
CA LEU A 3 -4.81 -11.54 0.39
C LEU A 3 -3.54 -11.27 1.20
N TYR A 4 -2.66 -10.48 0.63
CA TYR A 4 -1.38 -10.12 1.21
C TYR A 4 -1.34 -8.62 1.53
N LEU A 5 -0.71 -8.28 2.65
CA LEU A 5 -0.36 -6.90 2.99
C LEU A 5 1.14 -6.70 2.78
N LEU A 6 1.52 -5.65 2.09
CA LEU A 6 2.89 -5.30 1.79
C LEU A 6 3.18 -3.88 2.26
N ARG A 7 4.17 -3.70 3.14
CA ARG A 7 4.70 -2.38 3.45
C ARG A 7 5.71 -1.95 2.40
N HIS A 8 5.69 -0.65 2.01
CA HIS A 8 6.77 -0.06 1.21
C HIS A 8 8.14 -0.30 1.84
N ASP A 9 9.19 -0.35 1.03
CA ASP A 9 10.56 -0.57 1.46
C ASP A 9 11.22 0.72 2.00
N ILE A 10 12.55 0.67 2.23
CA ILE A 10 13.34 1.69 2.92
C ILE A 10 13.26 3.04 2.19
N ARG A 11 12.88 4.08 2.92
CA ARG A 11 12.85 5.47 2.47
C ARG A 11 13.72 6.37 3.34
N ASP A 12 14.05 7.57 2.89
CA ASP A 12 14.72 8.57 3.71
C ASP A 12 13.78 9.06 4.82
N LEU A 13 14.12 8.71 6.06
CA LEU A 13 13.37 9.12 7.25
C LEU A 13 13.67 10.55 7.69
N ARG A 14 14.77 11.15 7.19
CA ARG A 14 15.13 12.54 7.50
C ARG A 14 14.27 13.54 6.72
N ASN A 15 13.67 13.09 5.61
CA ASN A 15 12.74 13.88 4.80
C ASN A 15 11.41 13.12 4.64
N PRO A 16 10.56 13.08 5.69
CA PRO A 16 9.38 12.24 5.73
C PRO A 16 8.18 12.85 4.99
N THR A 17 8.35 13.25 3.74
CA THR A 17 7.26 13.79 2.91
C THR A 17 6.42 12.67 2.27
N PHE A 18 5.23 13.04 1.78
CA PHE A 18 4.39 12.12 1.00
C PHE A 18 5.08 11.66 -0.29
N TYR A 19 5.97 12.48 -0.83
CA TYR A 19 6.71 12.25 -2.09
C TYR A 19 8.04 11.55 -1.90
N SER A 20 8.47 11.30 -0.65
CA SER A 20 9.76 10.65 -0.38
C SER A 20 9.85 9.36 -1.21
N PRO A 21 10.86 9.24 -2.09
CA PRO A 21 11.10 8.01 -2.83
C PRO A 21 11.70 6.94 -1.92
N LEU A 22 11.84 5.73 -2.46
CA LEU A 22 12.70 4.72 -1.86
C LEU A 22 14.17 5.17 -1.95
N LEU A 23 14.96 4.80 -0.94
CA LEU A 23 16.43 4.85 -1.03
C LEU A 23 16.95 3.81 -2.04
N PRO A 24 18.21 3.93 -2.50
CA PRO A 24 18.82 2.95 -3.41
C PRO A 24 18.73 1.50 -2.91
N GLU A 25 18.87 1.29 -1.60
CA GLU A 25 18.70 -0.03 -0.99
C GLU A 25 17.26 -0.53 -1.10
N GLY A 26 16.27 0.31 -0.82
CA GLY A 26 14.84 -0.02 -0.98
C GLY A 26 14.48 -0.34 -2.43
N LEU A 27 15.10 0.33 -3.41
CA LEU A 27 14.93 -0.01 -4.82
C LEU A 27 15.51 -1.39 -5.14
N LYS A 28 16.70 -1.74 -4.59
CA LYS A 28 17.28 -3.09 -4.75
C LYS A 28 16.40 -4.17 -4.11
N ASN A 29 15.83 -3.89 -2.96
CA ASN A 29 14.91 -4.82 -2.27
C ASN A 29 13.63 -5.01 -3.09
N ALA A 30 13.06 -3.95 -3.67
CA ALA A 30 11.91 -4.04 -4.56
C ALA A 30 12.18 -4.94 -5.79
N GLU A 31 13.41 -4.91 -6.32
CA GLU A 31 13.84 -5.82 -7.39
C GLU A 31 13.88 -7.29 -6.95
N LYS A 32 14.22 -7.59 -5.71
CA LYS A 32 14.16 -8.96 -5.16
C LYS A 32 12.73 -9.39 -4.87
N LEU A 33 11.94 -8.48 -4.30
CA LEU A 33 10.54 -8.71 -3.95
C LEU A 33 9.69 -9.21 -5.13
N LYS A 34 9.99 -8.78 -6.36
CA LYS A 34 9.25 -9.21 -7.55
C LYS A 34 9.22 -10.73 -7.73
N PHE A 35 10.28 -11.44 -7.33
CA PHE A 35 10.34 -12.90 -7.41
C PHE A 35 9.46 -13.57 -6.34
N THR A 36 9.42 -13.01 -5.14
CA THR A 36 8.52 -13.48 -4.07
C THR A 36 7.05 -13.29 -4.46
N LEU A 37 6.68 -12.10 -4.94
CA LEU A 37 5.32 -11.85 -5.42
C LEU A 37 4.94 -12.76 -6.60
N SER A 38 5.92 -13.16 -7.43
CA SER A 38 5.69 -14.13 -8.51
C SER A 38 5.44 -15.53 -7.98
N LYS A 39 6.17 -15.99 -6.95
CA LYS A 39 5.95 -17.29 -6.31
C LYS A 39 4.56 -17.35 -5.67
N GLU A 40 4.10 -16.25 -5.08
CA GLU A 40 2.76 -16.13 -4.51
C GLU A 40 1.66 -16.00 -5.57
N LYS A 41 1.99 -16.00 -6.86
CA LYS A 41 1.06 -15.95 -8.01
C LYS A 41 0.08 -14.77 -7.91
N ILE A 42 0.58 -13.58 -7.55
CA ILE A 42 -0.24 -12.38 -7.42
C ILE A 42 -0.88 -12.02 -8.77
N ASN A 43 -2.19 -11.83 -8.75
CA ASN A 43 -3.02 -11.47 -9.92
C ASN A 43 -3.45 -10.01 -9.92
N LEU A 44 -3.62 -9.40 -8.73
CA LEU A 44 -4.05 -8.01 -8.57
C LEU A 44 -3.18 -7.27 -7.57
N VAL A 45 -2.86 -6.03 -7.92
CA VAL A 45 -2.13 -5.11 -7.06
C VAL A 45 -2.99 -3.88 -6.80
N PHE A 46 -3.25 -3.62 -5.52
CA PHE A 46 -3.79 -2.35 -5.02
C PHE A 46 -2.68 -1.63 -4.27
N SER A 47 -2.52 -0.35 -4.50
CA SER A 47 -1.45 0.42 -3.90
C SER A 47 -1.92 1.78 -3.39
N SER A 48 -1.39 2.17 -2.24
CA SER A 48 -1.36 3.58 -1.85
C SER A 48 -0.81 4.43 -3.00
N PRO A 49 -1.30 5.68 -3.19
CA PRO A 49 -0.83 6.59 -4.25
C PRO A 49 0.61 7.10 -4.03
N PHE A 50 1.21 6.86 -2.86
CA PHE A 50 2.50 7.42 -2.52
C PHE A 50 3.64 6.79 -3.32
N LYS A 51 4.55 7.65 -3.80
CA LYS A 51 5.66 7.28 -4.67
C LYS A 51 6.44 6.07 -4.20
N ARG A 52 6.84 6.03 -2.92
CA ARG A 52 7.59 4.92 -2.33
C ARG A 52 6.85 3.58 -2.39
N VAL A 53 5.51 3.61 -2.25
CA VAL A 53 4.69 2.38 -2.34
C VAL A 53 4.62 1.90 -3.77
N LEU A 54 4.40 2.80 -4.72
CA LEU A 54 4.41 2.50 -6.15
C LEU A 54 5.77 1.97 -6.60
N GLN A 55 6.88 2.57 -6.13
CA GLN A 55 8.23 2.10 -6.41
C GLN A 55 8.50 0.69 -5.85
N THR A 56 7.89 0.33 -4.71
CA THR A 56 8.04 -1.01 -4.14
C THR A 56 7.39 -2.09 -5.01
N VAL A 57 6.23 -1.83 -5.59
CA VAL A 57 5.52 -2.81 -6.43
C VAL A 57 5.90 -2.73 -7.92
N LYS A 58 6.55 -1.64 -8.32
CA LYS A 58 6.89 -1.37 -9.73
C LYS A 58 7.64 -2.50 -10.43
N PRO A 59 8.75 -3.06 -9.88
CA PRO A 59 9.51 -4.10 -10.56
C PRO A 59 8.68 -5.36 -10.83
N PHE A 60 7.78 -5.72 -9.91
CA PHE A 60 6.85 -6.83 -10.11
C PHE A 60 5.82 -6.52 -11.21
N CYS A 61 5.21 -5.35 -11.14
CA CYS A 61 4.20 -4.94 -12.12
C CYS A 61 4.77 -4.83 -13.54
N ASP A 62 5.98 -4.30 -13.68
CA ASP A 62 6.68 -4.23 -14.98
C ASP A 62 6.96 -5.64 -15.52
N MET A 63 7.51 -6.53 -14.69
CA MET A 63 7.82 -7.90 -15.08
C MET A 63 6.56 -8.67 -15.54
N LYS A 64 5.41 -8.40 -14.94
CA LYS A 64 4.14 -9.08 -15.25
C LYS A 64 3.26 -8.31 -16.24
N ASN A 65 3.71 -7.18 -16.76
CA ASN A 65 2.90 -6.25 -17.55
C ASN A 65 1.54 -5.91 -16.88
N MET A 66 1.57 -5.74 -15.56
CA MET A 66 0.40 -5.55 -14.72
C MET A 66 0.19 -4.07 -14.40
N LYS A 67 -1.07 -3.62 -14.37
CA LYS A 67 -1.44 -2.28 -13.91
C LYS A 67 -1.83 -2.28 -12.45
N VAL A 68 -1.50 -1.18 -11.76
CA VAL A 68 -1.77 -0.98 -10.34
C VAL A 68 -3.12 -0.28 -10.15
N ASN A 69 -3.96 -0.82 -9.29
CA ASN A 69 -5.17 -0.17 -8.83
C ASN A 69 -4.81 0.82 -7.71
N ILE A 70 -4.82 2.12 -8.01
CA ILE A 70 -4.53 3.15 -7.01
C ILE A 70 -5.70 3.27 -6.05
N GLU A 71 -5.46 2.95 -4.78
CA GLU A 71 -6.47 2.90 -3.75
C GLU A 71 -6.18 3.90 -2.63
N PHE A 72 -7.05 4.89 -2.48
CA PHE A 72 -6.89 5.93 -1.47
C PHE A 72 -7.17 5.44 -0.05
N SER A 73 -7.88 4.33 0.13
CA SER A 73 -8.02 3.71 1.46
C SER A 73 -6.69 3.22 2.04
N LEU A 74 -5.65 3.05 1.20
CA LEU A 74 -4.35 2.53 1.59
C LEU A 74 -3.31 3.61 1.91
N TYR A 75 -3.67 4.90 1.93
CA TYR A 75 -2.70 5.94 2.31
C TYR A 75 -2.32 5.86 3.81
N GLU A 76 -1.13 6.39 4.16
CA GLU A 76 -0.57 6.31 5.52
C GLU A 76 -1.51 6.95 6.56
N GLN A 77 -1.44 6.45 7.77
CA GLN A 77 -2.00 7.12 8.93
C GLN A 77 -1.25 8.42 9.18
N ILE A 78 -1.96 9.53 9.22
CA ILE A 78 -1.38 10.85 9.45
C ILE A 78 -1.70 11.28 10.87
N TYR A 79 -0.66 11.47 11.66
CA TYR A 79 -0.78 12.03 13.00
C TYR A 79 -0.61 13.55 12.94
N TYR A 80 -1.51 14.27 13.59
CA TYR A 80 -1.46 15.75 13.68
C TYR A 80 -0.28 16.28 14.51
N HIS A 81 0.47 15.42 15.21
CA HIS A 81 1.45 15.82 16.24
C HIS A 81 2.89 15.37 15.97
N THR A 82 3.17 14.75 14.86
CA THR A 82 4.57 14.55 14.48
C THR A 82 4.99 15.72 13.60
N ASP A 83 6.18 16.26 13.84
CA ASP A 83 6.83 17.39 13.17
C ASP A 83 6.96 17.26 11.63
N VAL A 84 6.14 16.46 11.03
CA VAL A 84 6.08 16.18 9.61
C VAL A 84 5.15 17.21 8.98
N ASP A 85 5.75 18.25 8.45
CA ASP A 85 5.13 19.34 7.69
C ASP A 85 4.21 20.28 8.48
N ILE A 86 4.83 21.26 9.15
CA ILE A 86 4.19 22.50 9.61
C ILE A 86 3.44 23.24 8.47
N ASN A 87 3.75 22.92 7.22
CA ASN A 87 3.14 23.46 6.01
C ASN A 87 2.10 22.54 5.35
N PHE A 88 1.54 21.60 6.10
CA PHE A 88 0.53 20.71 5.56
C PHE A 88 -0.77 21.46 5.27
N ASP A 89 -0.96 21.82 4.02
CA ASP A 89 -2.21 22.43 3.54
C ASP A 89 -3.23 21.34 3.21
N LYS A 90 -4.30 21.27 4.01
CA LYS A 90 -5.45 20.36 3.79
C LYS A 90 -6.02 20.48 2.37
N ASN A 91 -5.97 21.66 1.76
CA ASN A 91 -6.50 21.90 0.43
C ASN A 91 -5.58 21.34 -0.66
N ASN A 92 -4.28 21.28 -0.42
CA ASN A 92 -3.30 20.72 -1.34
C ASN A 92 -3.11 19.21 -1.18
N PHE A 93 -3.39 18.64 -0.01
CA PHE A 93 -3.23 17.20 0.24
C PHE A 93 -3.91 16.31 -0.80
N ARG A 94 -5.13 16.65 -1.22
CA ARG A 94 -5.85 15.90 -2.26
C ARG A 94 -5.16 15.97 -3.62
N LYS A 95 -4.50 17.10 -3.92
CA LYS A 95 -3.69 17.25 -5.15
C LYS A 95 -2.42 16.41 -5.04
N ASP A 96 -1.87 16.36 -3.85
CA ASP A 96 -0.61 15.70 -3.54
C ASP A 96 -0.71 14.17 -3.53
N LEU A 97 -1.91 13.61 -3.34
CA LEU A 97 -2.15 12.17 -3.42
C LEU A 97 -2.15 11.61 -4.84
N LYS A 98 -1.91 12.42 -5.86
CA LYS A 98 -1.78 11.90 -7.23
C LYS A 98 -0.46 11.15 -7.38
N PRO A 99 -0.45 9.98 -8.06
CA PRO A 99 0.79 9.30 -8.42
C PRO A 99 1.71 10.24 -9.15
N SER A 100 3.03 10.17 -8.88
CA SER A 100 4.01 10.96 -9.64
C SER A 100 3.98 10.56 -11.13
N ASP A 101 4.35 11.47 -12.02
CA ASP A 101 4.32 11.25 -13.46
C ASP A 101 5.14 10.04 -13.89
N LYS A 102 6.26 9.74 -13.19
CA LYS A 102 7.13 8.60 -13.46
C LYS A 102 6.47 7.24 -13.18
N GLU A 103 5.56 7.18 -12.22
CA GLU A 103 4.85 5.96 -11.85
C GLU A 103 3.40 5.94 -12.38
N TYR A 104 2.94 7.04 -12.99
CA TYR A 104 1.57 7.17 -13.47
C TYR A 104 1.20 6.13 -14.54
N TYR A 105 2.17 5.68 -15.35
CA TYR A 105 1.93 4.65 -16.37
C TYR A 105 1.52 3.29 -15.76
N LEU A 106 1.87 3.03 -14.48
CA LEU A 106 1.47 1.82 -13.76
C LEU A 106 -0.02 1.84 -13.42
N LYS A 107 -0.64 3.02 -13.39
CA LYS A 107 -2.04 3.15 -12.97
C LYS A 107 -2.99 2.41 -13.90
N ASN A 108 -3.87 1.60 -13.32
CA ASN A 108 -5.05 1.09 -14.00
C ASN A 108 -6.07 2.23 -14.17
N LYS A 109 -6.21 2.76 -15.39
CA LYS A 109 -7.11 3.89 -15.71
C LYS A 109 -8.60 3.54 -15.54
N ASN A 110 -8.95 2.26 -15.61
CA ASN A 110 -10.33 1.77 -15.49
C ASN A 110 -10.75 1.51 -14.04
N TYR A 111 -9.77 1.51 -13.10
CA TYR A 111 -10.07 1.30 -11.69
C TYR A 111 -10.50 2.62 -11.03
N LYS A 112 -11.63 2.56 -10.32
CA LYS A 112 -12.09 3.64 -9.44
C LYS A 112 -11.84 3.23 -7.99
N SER A 113 -11.14 4.05 -7.23
CA SER A 113 -10.86 3.80 -5.82
C SER A 113 -12.14 3.60 -5.02
N TYR A 114 -12.14 2.64 -4.11
CA TYR A 114 -13.20 2.41 -3.14
C TYR A 114 -13.47 3.64 -2.29
N LEU A 115 -12.40 4.28 -1.78
CA LEU A 115 -12.49 5.59 -1.16
C LEU A 115 -12.27 6.67 -2.23
N PRO A 116 -13.28 7.47 -2.60
CA PRO A 116 -13.09 8.56 -3.56
C PRO A 116 -12.14 9.62 -3.02
N LEU A 117 -11.31 10.21 -3.89
CA LEU A 117 -10.38 11.28 -3.52
C LEU A 117 -11.10 12.47 -2.84
N SER A 118 -12.35 12.76 -3.25
CA SER A 118 -13.17 13.82 -2.66
C SER A 118 -13.58 13.56 -1.20
N LYS A 119 -13.57 12.31 -0.77
CA LYS A 119 -13.94 11.88 0.59
C LYS A 119 -12.73 11.60 1.49
N ILE A 120 -11.52 11.88 1.03
CA ILE A 120 -10.33 11.77 1.87
C ILE A 120 -10.40 12.86 2.93
N GLU A 121 -10.47 12.43 4.16
CA GLU A 121 -10.43 13.27 5.35
C GLU A 121 -9.20 12.90 6.17
N PHE A 122 -8.70 13.89 6.93
CA PHE A 122 -7.73 13.63 7.99
C PHE A 122 -8.46 12.98 9.15
N THR A 123 -8.75 11.68 9.03
CA THR A 123 -9.49 11.00 10.07
C THR A 123 -8.54 10.35 11.06
N LYS A 124 -8.92 10.47 12.35
CA LYS A 124 -8.41 9.62 13.41
C LYS A 124 -8.69 8.13 13.16
N ASP A 125 -9.38 7.80 12.07
CA ASP A 125 -9.98 6.50 11.83
C ASP A 125 -9.32 5.74 10.66
N ALA A 126 -7.98 5.79 10.61
CA ALA A 126 -7.22 5.03 9.63
C ALA A 126 -7.52 3.52 9.72
N LYS A 127 -7.73 3.00 10.94
CA LYS A 127 -8.09 1.61 11.19
C LYS A 127 -9.41 1.23 10.54
N LYS A 128 -10.45 2.05 10.74
CA LYS A 128 -11.78 1.79 10.14
C LYS A 128 -11.70 1.83 8.62
N ARG A 129 -11.13 2.88 8.05
CA ARG A 129 -10.95 3.05 6.60
C ARG A 129 -10.25 1.86 5.95
N ALA A 130 -9.15 1.41 6.55
CA ALA A 130 -8.35 0.30 6.04
C ALA A 130 -9.11 -1.03 6.15
N ASN A 131 -9.76 -1.30 7.29
CA ASN A 131 -10.52 -2.52 7.49
C ASN A 131 -11.76 -2.58 6.60
N ASP A 132 -12.46 -1.46 6.38
CA ASP A 132 -13.59 -1.40 5.45
C ASP A 132 -13.15 -1.82 4.03
N PHE A 133 -11.99 -1.33 3.58
CA PHE A 133 -11.45 -1.72 2.28
C PHE A 133 -10.99 -3.19 2.24
N VAL A 134 -10.30 -3.68 3.28
CA VAL A 134 -9.90 -5.09 3.37
C VAL A 134 -11.13 -5.99 3.31
N ASN A 135 -12.19 -5.68 4.07
CA ASN A 135 -13.44 -6.44 4.05
C ASN A 135 -14.13 -6.38 2.69
N TYR A 136 -14.12 -5.22 2.03
CA TYR A 136 -14.65 -5.08 0.66
C TYR A 136 -13.91 -5.99 -0.31
N ILE A 137 -12.58 -6.04 -0.26
CA ILE A 137 -11.76 -6.92 -1.12
C ILE A 137 -12.05 -8.39 -0.83
N ILE A 138 -12.09 -8.79 0.45
CA ILE A 138 -12.41 -10.16 0.82
C ILE A 138 -13.79 -10.55 0.28
N ASN A 139 -14.82 -9.76 0.55
CA ASN A 139 -16.19 -10.06 0.09
C ASN A 139 -16.30 -10.14 -1.42
N LYS A 140 -15.55 -9.32 -2.15
CA LYS A 140 -15.58 -9.29 -3.61
C LYS A 140 -14.87 -10.47 -4.28
N TYR A 141 -13.81 -10.99 -3.66
CA TYR A 141 -12.92 -11.96 -4.32
C TYR A 141 -12.81 -13.31 -3.60
N LYS A 142 -13.43 -13.51 -2.41
CA LYS A 142 -13.29 -14.74 -1.60
C LYS A 142 -13.58 -16.03 -2.36
N ASP A 143 -14.53 -15.99 -3.30
CA ASP A 143 -14.96 -17.14 -4.10
C ASP A 143 -14.20 -17.25 -5.44
N THR A 144 -13.04 -16.63 -5.56
CA THR A 144 -12.18 -16.66 -6.75
C THR A 144 -10.78 -17.21 -6.42
N ASP A 145 -10.02 -17.61 -7.44
CA ASP A 145 -8.60 -18.02 -7.30
C ASP A 145 -7.62 -16.83 -7.36
N CYS A 146 -8.15 -15.61 -7.15
CA CYS A 146 -7.37 -14.39 -7.31
C CYS A 146 -6.49 -14.11 -6.09
N ASN A 147 -5.17 -14.10 -6.26
CA ASN A 147 -4.23 -13.67 -5.22
C ASN A 147 -3.96 -12.17 -5.33
N ILE A 148 -4.12 -11.46 -4.23
CA ILE A 148 -4.16 -9.99 -4.20
C ILE A 148 -3.12 -9.46 -3.23
N VAL A 149 -2.37 -8.42 -3.62
CA VAL A 149 -1.52 -7.66 -2.71
C VAL A 149 -2.07 -6.25 -2.50
N LEU A 150 -2.14 -5.83 -1.24
CA LEU A 150 -2.42 -4.46 -0.82
C LEU A 150 -1.12 -3.82 -0.34
N ALA A 151 -0.56 -2.95 -1.16
CA ALA A 151 0.68 -2.26 -0.84
C ALA A 151 0.38 -0.93 -0.13
N SER A 152 0.98 -0.74 1.05
CA SER A 152 0.67 0.37 1.95
C SER A 152 1.85 0.74 2.85
N HIS A 153 1.58 1.19 4.05
CA HIS A 153 2.49 1.81 5.00
C HIS A 153 2.47 1.08 6.35
N GLY A 154 3.57 1.23 7.10
CA GLY A 154 3.75 0.51 8.36
C GLY A 154 2.67 0.81 9.39
N GLY A 155 2.31 2.08 9.59
CA GLY A 155 1.28 2.45 10.54
C GLY A 155 -0.10 1.89 10.19
N LEU A 156 -0.48 1.97 8.90
CA LEU A 156 -1.78 1.47 8.46
C LEU A 156 -1.86 -0.06 8.55
N ILE A 157 -0.80 -0.77 8.12
CA ILE A 157 -0.75 -2.24 8.19
C ILE A 157 -0.84 -2.71 9.64
N SER A 158 -0.11 -2.06 10.57
CA SER A 158 -0.21 -2.38 11.99
C SER A 158 -1.64 -2.23 12.53
N GLN A 159 -2.38 -1.20 12.10
CA GLN A 159 -3.79 -1.03 12.46
C GLN A 159 -4.70 -2.14 11.89
N ILE A 160 -4.42 -2.62 10.67
CA ILE A 160 -5.15 -3.74 10.06
C ILE A 160 -4.89 -5.04 10.84
N LEU A 161 -3.63 -5.27 11.20
CA LEU A 161 -3.19 -6.48 11.91
C LEU A 161 -3.49 -6.45 13.41
N GLY A 162 -3.76 -5.27 13.97
CA GLY A 162 -3.97 -5.11 15.42
C GLY A 162 -2.69 -5.29 16.23
N VAL A 163 -1.51 -4.96 15.66
CA VAL A 163 -0.22 -5.03 16.34
C VAL A 163 0.22 -3.62 16.77
N GLU A 164 0.91 -3.53 17.93
CA GLU A 164 1.37 -2.26 18.49
C GLU A 164 2.58 -1.72 17.72
N ASP A 165 3.53 -2.60 17.40
CA ASP A 165 4.73 -2.23 16.68
C ASP A 165 4.45 -1.91 15.21
N ARG A 166 5.22 -0.97 14.68
CA ARG A 166 5.12 -0.61 13.27
C ARG A 166 5.61 -1.75 12.39
N TYR A 167 4.74 -2.24 11.52
CA TYR A 167 5.05 -3.33 10.60
C TYR A 167 6.36 -3.07 9.82
N PRO A 168 7.30 -4.05 9.69
CA PRO A 168 8.65 -3.83 9.16
C PRO A 168 8.66 -3.36 7.69
N MET A 169 9.65 -2.55 7.30
CA MET A 169 9.84 -2.08 5.92
C MET A 169 10.09 -3.25 4.97
N GLY A 170 9.47 -3.20 3.78
CA GLY A 170 9.52 -4.31 2.83
C GLY A 170 8.74 -5.55 3.25
N GLY A 171 8.24 -5.59 4.48
CA GLY A 171 7.54 -6.74 5.03
C GLY A 171 6.27 -7.10 4.23
N LEU A 172 6.12 -8.39 3.93
CA LEU A 172 4.95 -8.99 3.31
C LEU A 172 4.32 -9.97 4.29
N CYS A 173 3.01 -9.97 4.43
CA CYS A 173 2.31 -10.99 5.20
C CYS A 173 1.03 -11.45 4.50
N LEU A 174 0.69 -12.72 4.74
CA LEU A 174 -0.60 -13.27 4.35
C LEU A 174 -1.66 -12.81 5.37
N CYS A 175 -2.69 -12.13 4.89
CA CYS A 175 -3.77 -11.59 5.72
C CYS A 175 -5.05 -12.45 5.66
N TYR A 176 -5.26 -13.15 4.54
CA TYR A 176 -6.44 -13.98 4.31
C TYR A 176 -6.13 -15.11 3.33
N ASP A 177 -6.56 -16.35 3.67
CA ASP A 177 -6.47 -17.57 2.85
C ASP A 177 -7.68 -18.51 3.03
N GLY A 178 -8.88 -17.90 3.06
CA GLY A 178 -10.14 -18.60 3.41
C GLY A 178 -10.63 -18.17 4.78
N GLU A 179 -9.72 -17.90 5.72
CA GLU A 179 -9.98 -17.31 7.03
C GLU A 179 -9.12 -16.06 7.20
N ARG A 180 -9.59 -15.08 7.99
CA ARG A 180 -8.81 -13.87 8.27
C ARG A 180 -7.74 -14.18 9.32
N ASN A 181 -6.57 -14.60 8.86
CA ASN A 181 -5.39 -14.88 9.69
C ASN A 181 -4.42 -13.69 9.64
N CYS A 182 -4.59 -12.76 10.57
CA CYS A 182 -3.69 -11.61 10.67
C CYS A 182 -2.41 -12.06 11.39
N ASN A 183 -1.37 -12.61 10.74
CA ASN A 183 -0.01 -12.68 11.32
C ASN A 183 0.90 -13.78 10.76
N LYS A 184 0.81 -14.11 9.49
CA LYS A 184 1.82 -15.00 8.89
C LYS A 184 2.81 -14.16 8.06
N PRO A 185 3.95 -13.70 8.63
CA PRO A 185 4.99 -13.03 7.84
C PRO A 185 5.53 -14.01 6.79
N ILE A 186 5.76 -13.49 5.59
CA ILE A 186 6.45 -14.22 4.53
C ILE A 186 7.91 -13.73 4.55
N ASN A 187 8.82 -14.62 4.91
CA ASN A 187 10.26 -14.34 4.90
C ASN A 187 10.78 -14.41 3.45
N PHE A 188 11.66 -13.47 3.10
CA PHE A 188 12.33 -13.39 1.80
C PHE A 188 13.73 -14.00 1.85
#